data_e66284a5bbed4bd90f671cd1d5107582
#
_entry.id   e66284a5bbed4bd90f671cd1d5107582
#
_cell.length_a   1.000
_cell.length_b   1.000
_cell.length_c   1.000
_cell.angle_alpha   90.00
_cell.angle_beta   90.00
_cell.angle_gamma   90.00
#
_symmetry.space_group_name_H-M   'P 1'
#
loop_
_entity.id
_entity.type
_entity.pdbx_description
1 polymer ?
#
loop_
_entity_poly.entity_id
_entity_poly.type
_entity_poly.pdbx_seq_one_letter_code
_entity_poly.pdbx_strand_id
1 'polypeptide(L)'
;VGNEKNILFYSDEEGNTKVEVLLENEDVWLNTEALAVLFNVKRPAITKHINNIYEDEELEERITCSKMEHMGNNGKQVYNTKYYNLDMIISIGFRVNSKKAIKFRTWANKIIKREVTYV
;
A
#
# COMPACT_ATOMS: atom_id res chain seq x y z
N VAL A 1 -4.42 -20.32 -12.01
CA VAL A 1 -3.22 -19.91 -12.61
C VAL A 1 -3.20 -18.42 -12.81
N GLY A 2 -2.19 -17.77 -12.34
CA GLY A 2 -2.13 -16.34 -12.45
C GLY A 2 -2.96 -15.61 -11.41
N ASN A 3 -3.60 -16.35 -10.55
CA ASN A 3 -4.35 -15.76 -9.46
C ASN A 3 -3.52 -15.63 -8.21
N GLU A 4 -2.34 -16.19 -8.26
CA GLU A 4 -1.47 -16.09 -7.11
C GLU A 4 -1.01 -14.65 -6.96
N LYS A 5 -1.23 -14.13 -5.80
CA LYS A 5 -0.79 -12.78 -5.50
C LYS A 5 0.58 -12.85 -4.87
N ASN A 6 1.44 -11.97 -5.29
CA ASN A 6 2.76 -11.86 -4.68
C ASN A 6 2.62 -11.02 -3.43
N ILE A 7 2.47 -11.69 -2.31
CA ILE A 7 2.31 -11.02 -1.03
C ILE A 7 3.62 -11.09 -0.28
N LEU A 8 4.07 -9.94 0.18
CA LEU A 8 5.27 -9.81 0.98
C LEU A 8 4.89 -9.19 2.30
N PHE A 9 5.77 -9.33 3.27
CA PHE A 9 5.55 -8.70 4.56
C PHE A 9 6.68 -7.71 4.83
N TYR A 10 6.29 -6.51 5.17
CA TYR A 10 7.23 -5.48 5.59
C TYR A 10 7.21 -5.41 7.10
N SER A 11 8.39 -5.44 7.70
CA SER A 11 8.54 -5.25 9.15
C SER A 11 9.54 -4.14 9.39
N ASP A 12 9.27 -3.32 10.39
CA ASP A 12 10.27 -2.32 10.76
C ASP A 12 11.43 -2.99 11.49
N GLU A 13 12.48 -2.22 11.75
CA GLU A 13 13.69 -2.76 12.34
C GLU A 13 13.47 -3.33 13.72
N GLU A 14 12.49 -2.80 14.42
CA GLU A 14 12.21 -3.22 15.80
C GLU A 14 11.23 -4.39 15.83
N GLY A 15 10.66 -4.74 14.69
CA GLY A 15 9.71 -5.83 14.62
C GLY A 15 8.34 -5.48 15.16
N ASN A 16 8.09 -4.21 15.47
CA ASN A 16 6.82 -3.78 16.04
C ASN A 16 5.74 -3.59 14.99
N THR A 17 6.14 -3.40 13.75
CA THR A 17 5.20 -3.17 12.67
C THR A 17 5.37 -4.27 11.65
N LYS A 18 4.25 -4.89 11.28
CA LYS A 18 4.26 -5.90 10.24
C LYS A 18 3.04 -5.68 9.38
N VAL A 19 3.25 -5.41 8.10
CA VAL A 19 2.15 -5.18 7.19
C VAL A 19 2.29 -6.04 5.96
N GLU A 20 1.14 -6.40 5.43
CA GLU A 20 1.05 -7.17 4.21
C GLU A 20 1.13 -6.23 3.03
N VAL A 21 2.04 -6.52 2.11
CA VAL A 21 2.30 -5.70 0.93
C VAL A 21 2.03 -6.54 -0.30
N LEU A 22 1.23 -6.00 -1.20
CA LEU A 22 0.96 -6.66 -2.46
C LEU A 22 1.94 -6.16 -3.51
N LEU A 23 2.62 -7.10 -4.18
CA LEU A 23 3.55 -6.76 -5.26
C LEU A 23 2.86 -7.08 -6.57
N GLU A 24 2.60 -6.07 -7.39
CA GLU A 24 1.87 -6.25 -8.63
C GLU A 24 2.18 -5.09 -9.56
N ASN A 25 2.31 -5.38 -10.85
CA ASN A 25 2.57 -4.37 -11.87
C ASN A 25 3.82 -3.55 -11.58
N GLU A 26 4.86 -4.24 -11.09
CA GLU A 26 6.15 -3.59 -10.80
C GLU A 26 6.01 -2.46 -9.79
N ASP A 27 5.08 -2.64 -8.85
CA ASP A 27 4.83 -1.65 -7.83
C ASP A 27 4.40 -2.37 -6.55
N VAL A 28 4.35 -1.64 -5.45
CA VAL A 28 3.87 -2.18 -4.18
C VAL A 28 2.59 -1.46 -3.81
N TRP A 29 1.68 -2.21 -3.18
CA TRP A 29 0.33 -1.74 -2.90
C TRP A 29 -0.07 -2.08 -1.48
N LEU A 30 -0.67 -1.12 -0.80
CA LEU A 30 -1.20 -1.32 0.56
C LEU A 30 -2.65 -0.89 0.59
N ASN A 31 -3.46 -1.63 1.35
CA ASN A 31 -4.82 -1.19 1.61
C ASN A 31 -4.84 -0.20 2.78
N THR A 32 -6.01 0.33 3.09
CA THR A 32 -6.14 1.37 4.12
C THR A 32 -5.72 0.86 5.49
N GLU A 33 -6.07 -0.40 5.79
CA GLU A 33 -5.71 -0.98 7.07
C GLU A 33 -4.20 -1.11 7.23
N ALA A 34 -3.54 -1.58 6.19
CA ALA A 34 -2.08 -1.71 6.21
C ALA A 34 -1.41 -0.34 6.35
N LEU A 35 -1.95 0.68 5.68
CA LEU A 35 -1.42 2.03 5.82
C LEU A 35 -1.55 2.53 7.25
N ALA A 36 -2.69 2.24 7.90
CA ALA A 36 -2.89 2.65 9.28
C ALA A 36 -1.86 1.99 10.21
N VAL A 37 -1.61 0.70 10.00
CA VAL A 37 -0.62 -0.01 10.80
C VAL A 37 0.80 0.52 10.53
N LEU A 38 1.12 0.70 9.24
CA LEU A 38 2.45 1.15 8.85
C LEU A 38 2.81 2.47 9.51
N PHE A 39 1.89 3.42 9.51
CA PHE A 39 2.17 4.76 10.01
C PHE A 39 1.66 4.99 11.43
N ASN A 40 1.09 3.94 12.03
CA ASN A 40 0.58 3.99 13.41
C ASN A 40 -0.41 5.12 13.63
N VAL A 41 -1.40 5.18 12.74
CA VAL A 41 -2.51 6.11 12.85
C VAL A 41 -3.79 5.34 12.62
N LYS A 42 -4.93 5.94 12.91
CA LYS A 42 -6.20 5.28 12.73
C LYS A 42 -6.68 5.41 11.30
N ARG A 43 -7.49 4.44 10.88
CA ARG A 43 -7.97 4.40 9.48
C ARG A 43 -8.65 5.69 9.04
N PRO A 44 -9.49 6.35 9.86
CA PRO A 44 -10.10 7.61 9.42
C PRO A 44 -9.07 8.67 9.05
N ALA A 45 -7.94 8.70 9.75
CA ALA A 45 -6.89 9.66 9.42
C ALA A 45 -6.29 9.34 8.06
N ILE A 46 -6.07 8.05 7.77
CA ILE A 46 -5.56 7.62 6.46
C ILE A 46 -6.53 8.04 5.37
N THR A 47 -7.82 7.77 5.57
CA THR A 47 -8.84 8.12 4.57
C THR A 47 -8.85 9.62 4.32
N LYS A 48 -8.73 10.41 5.38
CA LYS A 48 -8.71 11.86 5.24
C LYS A 48 -7.51 12.33 4.41
N HIS A 49 -6.34 11.76 4.69
CA HIS A 49 -5.15 12.13 3.91
C HIS A 49 -5.29 11.75 2.44
N ILE A 50 -5.83 10.57 2.17
CA ILE A 50 -6.03 10.13 0.78
C ILE A 50 -6.95 11.10 0.06
N ASN A 51 -8.08 11.44 0.69
CA ASN A 51 -9.03 12.35 0.06
C ASN A 51 -8.41 13.72 -0.20
N ASN A 52 -7.62 14.22 0.75
CA ASN A 52 -6.98 15.52 0.59
C ASN A 52 -5.95 15.49 -0.54
N ILE A 53 -5.20 14.39 -0.66
CA ILE A 53 -4.20 14.26 -1.71
C ILE A 53 -4.87 14.31 -3.08
N TYR A 54 -6.00 13.62 -3.24
CA TYR A 54 -6.72 13.64 -4.51
C TYR A 54 -7.39 14.98 -4.77
N GLU A 55 -7.98 15.59 -3.74
CA GLU A 55 -8.61 16.91 -3.90
C GLU A 55 -7.61 17.97 -4.29
N ASP A 56 -6.40 17.90 -3.74
CA ASP A 56 -5.35 18.84 -4.05
C ASP A 56 -4.66 18.54 -5.37
N GLU A 57 -5.11 17.49 -6.06
CA GLU A 57 -4.55 17.07 -7.34
C GLU A 57 -3.07 16.74 -7.26
N GLU A 58 -2.63 16.34 -6.08
CA GLU A 58 -1.25 15.92 -5.91
C GLU A 58 -0.98 14.61 -6.65
N LEU A 59 -1.94 13.70 -6.61
CA LEU A 59 -1.87 12.41 -7.31
C LEU A 59 -3.20 12.14 -7.99
N GLU A 60 -3.18 11.26 -8.99
CA GLU A 60 -4.40 10.85 -9.69
C GLU A 60 -4.87 9.49 -9.18
N GLU A 61 -6.16 9.43 -8.83
CA GLU A 61 -6.73 8.18 -8.33
C GLU A 61 -6.62 7.06 -9.36
N ARG A 62 -6.82 7.39 -10.62
CA ARG A 62 -6.78 6.41 -11.70
C ARG A 62 -5.47 5.64 -11.75
N ILE A 63 -4.38 6.29 -11.36
CA ILE A 63 -3.04 5.71 -11.44
C ILE A 63 -2.62 5.10 -10.11
N THR A 64 -3.03 5.68 -8.99
CA THR A 64 -2.51 5.34 -7.68
C THR A 64 -3.41 4.44 -6.85
N CYS A 65 -4.61 4.15 -7.33
CA CYS A 65 -5.56 3.30 -6.62
C CYS A 65 -5.99 2.16 -7.50
N SER A 66 -6.06 0.97 -6.93
CA SER A 66 -6.53 -0.21 -7.63
C SER A 66 -7.55 -0.91 -6.75
N LYS A 67 -8.66 -1.30 -7.35
CA LYS A 67 -9.68 -2.06 -6.65
C LYS A 67 -9.51 -3.52 -6.94
N MET A 68 -9.50 -4.33 -5.90
CA MET A 68 -9.38 -5.77 -6.06
C MET A 68 -10.57 -6.46 -5.45
N GLU A 69 -11.14 -7.38 -6.21
CA GLU A 69 -12.27 -8.16 -5.74
C GLU A 69 -11.80 -9.37 -4.97
N HIS A 70 -12.50 -9.69 -3.92
CA HIS A 70 -12.26 -10.94 -3.23
C HIS A 70 -13.56 -11.45 -2.65
N MET A 71 -13.59 -12.77 -2.45
CA MET A 71 -14.76 -13.46 -1.95
C MET A 71 -14.82 -13.32 -0.44
N GLY A 72 -16.03 -13.11 0.09
CA GLY A 72 -16.22 -13.11 1.52
C GLY A 72 -16.06 -14.50 2.11
N ASN A 73 -16.07 -14.57 3.44
CA ASN A 73 -15.86 -15.83 4.13
C ASN A 73 -16.93 -16.87 3.82
N ASN A 74 -18.13 -16.43 3.51
CA ASN A 74 -19.21 -17.35 3.20
C ASN A 74 -19.26 -17.76 1.73
N GLY A 75 -18.35 -17.24 0.92
CA GLY A 75 -18.30 -17.56 -0.50
C GLY A 75 -19.43 -16.98 -1.32
N LYS A 76 -20.27 -16.14 -0.73
CA LYS A 76 -21.46 -15.62 -1.41
C LYS A 76 -21.36 -14.17 -1.79
N GLN A 77 -20.56 -13.41 -1.09
CA GLN A 77 -20.44 -11.98 -1.35
C GLN A 77 -19.08 -11.66 -1.93
N VAL A 78 -19.08 -10.69 -2.84
CA VAL A 78 -17.86 -10.20 -3.43
C VAL A 78 -17.58 -8.83 -2.83
N TYR A 79 -16.38 -8.65 -2.33
CA TYR A 79 -15.95 -7.40 -1.74
C TYR A 79 -14.88 -6.77 -2.61
N ASN A 80 -14.89 -5.47 -2.65
CA ASN A 80 -13.85 -4.71 -3.33
C ASN A 80 -13.00 -4.02 -2.28
N THR A 81 -11.69 -4.25 -2.35
CA THR A 81 -10.74 -3.59 -1.47
C THR A 81 -9.88 -2.67 -2.31
N LYS A 82 -9.73 -1.45 -1.85
CA LYS A 82 -8.88 -0.48 -2.53
C LYS A 82 -7.46 -0.60 -2.03
N TYR A 83 -6.53 -0.65 -2.97
CA TYR A 83 -5.11 -0.67 -2.68
C TYR A 83 -4.48 0.57 -3.28
N TYR A 84 -3.46 1.07 -2.62
CA TYR A 84 -2.79 2.30 -3.01
C TYR A 84 -1.32 2.02 -3.25
N ASN A 85 -0.78 2.59 -4.31
CA ASN A 85 0.57 2.27 -4.73
C ASN A 85 1.63 3.06 -3.96
N LEU A 86 2.90 2.86 -4.31
CA LEU A 86 4.01 3.46 -3.60
C LEU A 86 3.92 4.99 -3.56
N ASP A 87 3.53 5.62 -4.66
CA ASP A 87 3.41 7.08 -4.68
C ASP A 87 2.44 7.57 -3.62
N MET A 88 1.28 6.91 -3.50
CA MET A 88 0.31 7.30 -2.48
C MET A 88 0.84 7.00 -1.08
N ILE A 89 1.47 5.85 -0.91
CA ILE A 89 2.03 5.47 0.39
C ILE A 89 3.02 6.54 0.87
N ILE A 90 3.90 6.98 -0.03
CA ILE A 90 4.91 7.98 0.32
C ILE A 90 4.26 9.34 0.62
N SER A 91 3.26 9.72 -0.18
CA SER A 91 2.57 11.00 0.05
C SER A 91 1.88 11.04 1.41
N ILE A 92 1.23 9.94 1.78
CA ILE A 92 0.62 9.84 3.11
C ILE A 92 1.71 9.91 4.17
N GLY A 93 2.78 9.15 3.96
CA GLY A 93 3.84 9.07 4.95
C GLY A 93 4.50 10.40 5.24
N PHE A 94 4.71 11.22 4.22
CA PHE A 94 5.30 12.54 4.42
C PHE A 94 4.39 13.48 5.21
N ARG A 95 3.10 13.21 5.20
CA ARG A 95 2.16 14.00 6.00
C ARG A 95 2.11 13.54 7.46
N VAL A 96 2.45 12.28 7.72
CA VAL A 96 2.28 11.66 9.03
C VAL A 96 3.63 11.41 9.73
N ASN A 97 4.55 10.75 9.03
CA ASN A 97 5.82 10.33 9.61
C ASN A 97 6.81 10.07 8.49
N SER A 98 7.56 11.09 8.13
CA SER A 98 8.45 10.99 6.99
C SER A 98 9.56 9.97 7.17
N LYS A 99 10.00 9.73 8.41
CA LYS A 99 11.03 8.70 8.64
C LYS A 99 10.52 7.33 8.24
N LYS A 100 9.30 7.00 8.64
CA LYS A 100 8.72 5.71 8.27
C LYS A 100 8.48 5.63 6.77
N ALA A 101 8.10 6.74 6.15
CA ALA A 101 7.91 6.78 4.70
C ALA A 101 9.21 6.48 3.97
N ILE A 102 10.29 7.09 4.41
CA ILE A 102 11.59 6.90 3.76
C ILE A 102 12.07 5.45 3.92
N LYS A 103 11.92 4.88 5.11
CA LYS A 103 12.31 3.50 5.32
C LYS A 103 11.51 2.54 4.46
N PHE A 104 10.20 2.76 4.38
CA PHE A 104 9.36 1.93 3.54
C PHE A 104 9.75 2.07 2.07
N ARG A 105 9.97 3.30 1.61
CA ARG A 105 10.35 3.54 0.23
C ARG A 105 11.67 2.84 -0.12
N THR A 106 12.64 2.90 0.77
CA THR A 106 13.91 2.25 0.55
C THR A 106 13.75 0.75 0.37
N TRP A 107 12.95 0.14 1.25
CA TRP A 107 12.67 -1.28 1.15
C TRP A 107 11.92 -1.61 -0.15
N ALA A 108 10.88 -0.82 -0.45
CA ALA A 108 10.05 -1.05 -1.64
C ALA A 108 10.85 -0.93 -2.92
N ASN A 109 11.73 0.05 -2.99
CA ASN A 109 12.56 0.23 -4.19
C ASN A 109 13.47 -0.96 -4.43
N LYS A 110 14.00 -1.57 -3.39
CA LYS A 110 14.82 -2.77 -3.54
C LYS A 110 14.00 -3.93 -4.10
N ILE A 111 12.77 -4.07 -3.62
CA ILE A 111 11.90 -5.14 -4.10
C ILE A 111 11.52 -4.92 -5.56
N ILE A 112 11.13 -3.69 -5.89
CA ILE A 112 10.71 -3.37 -7.26
C ILE A 112 11.88 -3.54 -8.23
N LYS A 113 13.07 -3.10 -7.85
CA LYS A 113 14.24 -3.25 -8.71
C LYS A 113 14.57 -4.72 -8.97
N ARG A 114 14.42 -5.55 -7.95
CA ARG A 114 14.66 -6.98 -8.13
C ARG A 114 13.75 -7.57 -9.19
N GLU A 115 12.46 -7.19 -9.12
CA GLU A 115 11.50 -7.71 -10.08
C GLU A 115 11.78 -7.25 -11.49
N VAL A 116 12.22 -6.00 -11.63
CA VAL A 116 12.43 -5.42 -12.95
C VAL A 116 13.75 -5.86 -13.58
N THR A 117 14.82 -5.94 -12.79
CA THR A 117 16.14 -6.18 -13.33
C THR A 117 16.48 -7.66 -13.47
N TYR A 118 15.72 -8.50 -12.87
CA TYR A 118 16.00 -9.93 -12.91
C TYR A 118 15.55 -10.51 -14.24
N VAL A 119 16.43 -11.16 -14.92
CA VAL A 119 16.14 -11.77 -16.22
C VAL A 119 16.57 -13.21 -16.26
#